data_c41bbbfc6433afaa62b7e2de3e4410c5
#
_entry.id   c41bbbfc6433afaa62b7e2de3e4410c5
#
_cell.length_a   1.000
_cell.length_b   1.000
_cell.length_c   1.000
_cell.angle_alpha   90.00
_cell.angle_beta   90.00
_cell.angle_gamma   90.00
#
_symmetry.space_group_name_H-M   'P 1'
#
loop_
_entity.id
_entity.type
_entity.pdbx_description
1 polymer ?
#
loop_
_entity_poly.entity_id
_entity_poly.type
_entity_poly.pdbx_seq_one_letter_code
_entity_poly.pdbx_strand_id
1 'polypeptide(L)'
;MKKMILMLALMSAFTQLSAKNYIRLIRNATLKMEYAGKQILVDPLLSAKGSFGSALGVNPNPRVNLTMPVEEVLDGLDFTLLTHNHPDHYDETAVKLIRKDMPWFVQTEDVEQVKEKDGFFHAVGVADSIEHEGITIIRVRGNHGRGQLGAQMGTSSGYILKAKKQPTIYIMGDCIWDEK
;
A
#
# COMPACT_ATOMS: atom_id res chain seq x y z
N MET A 1 39.82 -22.38 -49.36
CA MET A 1 39.25 -22.96 -48.13
C MET A 1 38.47 -21.87 -47.37
N LYS A 2 37.15 -21.84 -47.54
CA LYS A 2 36.27 -20.82 -46.89
C LYS A 2 35.92 -21.33 -45.49
N LYS A 3 36.35 -20.63 -44.43
CA LYS A 3 35.95 -20.90 -43.05
C LYS A 3 34.53 -20.36 -42.83
N MET A 4 33.58 -21.25 -42.69
CA MET A 4 32.20 -20.94 -42.32
C MET A 4 32.16 -20.74 -40.80
N ILE A 5 31.98 -19.51 -40.35
CA ILE A 5 31.75 -19.18 -38.92
C ILE A 5 30.27 -19.39 -38.64
N LEU A 6 29.96 -20.46 -37.89
CA LEU A 6 28.62 -20.75 -37.40
C LEU A 6 28.37 -19.88 -36.19
N MET A 7 27.58 -18.81 -36.34
CA MET A 7 27.15 -17.93 -35.26
C MET A 7 25.95 -18.57 -34.55
N LEU A 8 26.24 -19.24 -33.43
CA LEU A 8 25.16 -19.77 -32.55
C LEU A 8 24.50 -18.59 -31.83
N ALA A 9 23.32 -18.17 -32.31
CA ALA A 9 22.49 -17.24 -31.58
C ALA A 9 21.86 -18.00 -30.39
N LEU A 10 22.38 -17.80 -29.18
CA LEU A 10 21.73 -18.21 -27.95
C LEU A 10 20.51 -17.29 -27.77
N MET A 11 19.35 -17.74 -28.22
CA MET A 11 18.09 -17.17 -27.77
C MET A 11 17.85 -17.66 -26.31
N SER A 12 18.30 -16.87 -25.35
CA SER A 12 17.85 -17.01 -23.97
C SER A 12 16.36 -16.70 -23.92
N ALA A 13 15.54 -17.75 -23.97
CA ALA A 13 14.13 -17.65 -23.62
C ALA A 13 14.07 -17.27 -22.13
N PHE A 14 13.95 -15.99 -21.84
CA PHE A 14 13.50 -15.54 -20.53
C PHE A 14 12.06 -16.06 -20.37
N THR A 15 11.91 -17.22 -19.75
CA THR A 15 10.63 -17.60 -19.16
C THR A 15 10.34 -16.55 -18.09
N GLN A 16 9.54 -15.56 -18.43
CA GLN A 16 8.92 -14.73 -17.41
C GLN A 16 8.12 -15.69 -16.52
N LEU A 17 8.70 -16.04 -15.36
CA LEU A 17 7.89 -16.60 -14.28
C LEU A 17 6.81 -15.56 -14.02
N SER A 18 5.57 -15.90 -14.40
CA SER A 18 4.42 -15.06 -14.05
C SER A 18 4.39 -15.01 -12.53
N ALA A 19 4.80 -13.88 -11.96
CA ALA A 19 4.71 -13.65 -10.53
C ALA A 19 3.25 -13.91 -10.11
N LYS A 20 3.08 -14.79 -9.13
CA LYS A 20 1.74 -15.21 -8.69
C LYS A 20 1.21 -14.14 -7.75
N ASN A 21 0.24 -13.34 -8.22
CA ASN A 21 -0.41 -12.37 -7.33
C ASN A 21 -0.88 -13.03 -6.04
N TYR A 22 -0.64 -12.37 -4.93
CA TYR A 22 -1.20 -12.76 -3.63
C TYR A 22 -1.58 -11.52 -2.81
N ILE A 23 -2.49 -11.70 -1.88
CA ILE A 23 -2.81 -10.71 -0.84
C ILE A 23 -2.70 -11.44 0.49
N ARG A 24 -1.93 -10.89 1.41
CA ARG A 24 -1.75 -11.41 2.77
C ARG A 24 -2.17 -10.36 3.78
N LEU A 25 -3.13 -10.72 4.62
CA LEU A 25 -3.49 -9.92 5.78
C LEU A 25 -2.38 -10.04 6.82
N ILE A 26 -1.75 -8.93 7.15
CA ILE A 26 -0.74 -8.85 8.20
C ILE A 26 -1.41 -8.61 9.54
N ARG A 27 -2.27 -7.60 9.57
CA ARG A 27 -3.04 -7.25 10.77
C ARG A 27 -3.96 -6.06 10.46
N ASN A 28 -5.13 -5.96 11.14
CA ASN A 28 -6.06 -4.84 10.98
C ASN A 28 -6.31 -4.53 9.50
N ALA A 29 -5.98 -3.28 9.06
CA ALA A 29 -6.03 -2.90 7.65
C ALA A 29 -4.71 -3.18 6.88
N THR A 30 -3.63 -3.59 7.57
CA THR A 30 -2.31 -3.80 6.96
C THR A 30 -2.29 -5.03 6.06
N LEU A 31 -2.04 -4.82 4.77
CA LEU A 31 -1.90 -5.87 3.78
C LEU A 31 -0.50 -5.83 3.15
N LYS A 32 0.12 -7.00 2.98
CA LYS A 32 1.26 -7.18 2.05
C LYS A 32 0.75 -7.92 0.83
N MET A 33 1.03 -7.42 -0.36
CA MET A 33 0.53 -8.03 -1.59
C MET A 33 1.58 -8.01 -2.69
N GLU A 34 1.52 -9.03 -3.55
CA GLU A 34 2.18 -9.00 -4.85
C GLU A 34 1.13 -8.78 -5.92
N TYR A 35 1.33 -7.74 -6.73
CA TYR A 35 0.45 -7.39 -7.83
C TYR A 35 1.25 -6.90 -9.02
N ALA A 36 1.02 -7.51 -10.18
CA ALA A 36 1.77 -7.20 -11.41
C ALA A 36 3.30 -7.28 -11.27
N GLY A 37 3.80 -8.18 -10.41
CA GLY A 37 5.22 -8.34 -10.11
C GLY A 37 5.81 -7.29 -9.16
N LYS A 38 4.95 -6.54 -8.45
CA LYS A 38 5.35 -5.54 -7.46
C LYS A 38 4.89 -5.94 -6.07
N GLN A 39 5.78 -5.74 -5.07
CA GLN A 39 5.49 -5.94 -3.66
C GLN A 39 4.96 -4.63 -3.06
N ILE A 40 3.72 -4.66 -2.62
CA ILE A 40 2.99 -3.47 -2.15
C ILE A 40 2.62 -3.67 -0.68
N LEU A 41 2.92 -2.67 0.15
CA LEU A 41 2.44 -2.60 1.52
C LEU A 41 1.28 -1.59 1.60
N VAL A 42 0.16 -2.02 2.16
CA VAL A 42 -1.03 -1.18 2.35
C VAL A 42 -1.22 -0.92 3.83
N ASP A 43 -1.50 0.33 4.19
CA ASP A 43 -1.86 0.78 5.53
C ASP A 43 -0.94 0.19 6.63
N PRO A 44 0.33 0.62 6.68
CA PRO A 44 1.35 0.00 7.53
C PRO A 44 1.18 0.34 9.02
N LEU A 45 0.41 -0.47 9.74
CA LEU A 45 0.29 -0.46 11.19
C LEU A 45 1.28 -1.47 11.77
N LEU A 46 2.47 -1.03 12.19
CA LEU A 46 3.61 -1.89 12.53
C LEU A 46 3.96 -1.94 14.02
N SER A 47 3.36 -1.12 14.86
CA SER A 47 3.60 -1.08 16.30
C SER A 47 3.29 -2.42 17.00
N ALA A 48 3.86 -2.65 18.17
CA ALA A 48 3.55 -3.82 18.98
C ALA A 48 2.07 -3.85 19.39
N LYS A 49 1.52 -5.04 19.64
CA LYS A 49 0.17 -5.18 20.18
C LYS A 49 0.01 -4.34 21.45
N GLY A 50 -1.06 -3.57 21.52
CA GLY A 50 -1.44 -2.78 22.70
C GLY A 50 -0.62 -1.52 22.92
N SER A 51 0.13 -1.02 21.94
CA SER A 51 1.06 0.11 22.10
C SER A 51 0.39 1.48 22.20
N PHE A 52 -0.86 1.63 21.81
CA PHE A 52 -1.59 2.91 21.92
C PHE A 52 -3.07 2.72 22.21
N GLY A 53 -3.73 3.79 22.69
CA GLY A 53 -5.15 3.77 23.03
C GLY A 53 -6.07 3.60 21.82
N SER A 54 -7.31 3.21 22.07
CA SER A 54 -8.38 3.19 21.06
C SER A 54 -9.17 4.49 21.12
N ALA A 55 -9.55 5.05 19.99
CA ALA A 55 -10.44 6.20 19.91
C ALA A 55 -11.80 5.95 20.58
N LEU A 56 -12.26 4.69 20.60
CA LEU A 56 -13.50 4.25 21.25
C LEU A 56 -13.31 3.65 22.66
N GLY A 57 -12.13 3.73 23.22
CA GLY A 57 -11.86 3.76 24.65
C GLY A 57 -11.78 2.45 25.43
N VAL A 58 -12.02 1.26 24.88
CA VAL A 58 -12.09 0.05 25.71
C VAL A 58 -10.86 -0.85 25.66
N ASN A 59 -10.24 -1.01 24.50
CA ASN A 59 -9.08 -1.87 24.36
C ASN A 59 -7.96 -1.15 23.59
N PRO A 60 -6.69 -1.31 24.03
CA PRO A 60 -5.57 -0.71 23.33
C PRO A 60 -5.40 -1.31 21.92
N ASN A 61 -4.91 -0.50 20.99
CA ASN A 61 -4.52 -0.89 19.65
C ASN A 61 -2.99 -1.06 19.55
N PRO A 62 -2.49 -1.83 18.61
CA PRO A 62 -3.21 -2.84 17.80
C PRO A 62 -3.67 -4.02 18.66
N ARG A 63 -4.80 -4.65 18.30
CA ARG A 63 -5.41 -5.73 19.12
C ARG A 63 -4.70 -7.08 19.01
N VAL A 64 -3.99 -7.30 17.93
CA VAL A 64 -3.28 -8.56 17.64
C VAL A 64 -1.82 -8.29 17.27
N ASN A 65 -0.97 -9.30 17.40
CA ASN A 65 0.39 -9.24 16.89
C ASN A 65 0.41 -9.25 15.36
N LEU A 66 1.54 -8.87 14.76
CA LEU A 66 1.81 -9.13 13.36
C LEU A 66 1.78 -10.64 13.11
N THR A 67 1.31 -11.05 11.93
CA THR A 67 1.27 -12.48 11.54
C THR A 67 2.63 -13.03 11.10
N MET A 68 3.64 -12.15 10.99
CA MET A 68 5.02 -12.47 10.64
C MET A 68 5.97 -11.42 11.24
N PRO A 69 7.29 -11.68 11.30
CA PRO A 69 8.30 -10.68 11.68
C PRO A 69 8.19 -9.41 10.83
N VAL A 70 8.41 -8.26 11.45
CA VAL A 70 8.30 -6.97 10.75
C VAL A 70 9.31 -6.85 9.60
N GLU A 71 10.47 -7.48 9.74
CA GLU A 71 11.49 -7.55 8.70
C GLU A 71 10.97 -8.24 7.43
N GLU A 72 10.20 -9.32 7.60
CA GLU A 72 9.56 -10.02 6.48
C GLU A 72 8.41 -9.20 5.88
N VAL A 73 7.69 -8.41 6.70
CA VAL A 73 6.67 -7.49 6.20
C VAL A 73 7.30 -6.46 5.27
N LEU A 74 8.48 -5.93 5.64
CA LEU A 74 9.16 -4.86 4.92
C LEU A 74 10.08 -5.35 3.78
N ASP A 75 10.37 -6.65 3.73
CA ASP A 75 11.28 -7.21 2.73
C ASP A 75 10.71 -7.11 1.32
N GLY A 76 11.57 -6.68 0.40
CA GLY A 76 11.30 -6.63 -1.04
C GLY A 76 10.24 -5.64 -1.49
N LEU A 77 9.81 -4.68 -0.65
CA LEU A 77 8.78 -3.72 -1.00
C LEU A 77 9.21 -2.78 -2.14
N ASP A 78 8.34 -2.61 -3.13
CA ASP A 78 8.48 -1.65 -4.22
C ASP A 78 7.83 -0.29 -3.87
N PHE A 79 6.65 -0.30 -3.26
CA PHE A 79 5.97 0.93 -2.80
C PHE A 79 4.94 0.68 -1.70
N THR A 80 4.48 1.76 -1.09
CA THR A 80 3.44 1.77 -0.06
C THR A 80 2.20 2.52 -0.54
N LEU A 81 1.03 2.03 -0.17
CA LEU A 81 -0.27 2.63 -0.45
C LEU A 81 -0.96 2.92 0.89
N LEU A 82 -1.34 4.17 1.12
CA LEU A 82 -2.03 4.58 2.34
C LEU A 82 -3.43 5.07 2.01
N THR A 83 -4.44 4.42 2.57
CA THR A 83 -5.85 4.80 2.37
C THR A 83 -6.17 6.11 3.07
N HIS A 84 -5.72 6.28 4.31
CA HIS A 84 -5.83 7.49 5.08
C HIS A 84 -4.92 7.46 6.33
N ASN A 85 -4.62 8.63 6.88
CA ASN A 85 -3.70 8.79 7.99
C ASN A 85 -4.41 8.71 9.35
N HIS A 86 -4.99 7.54 9.67
CA HIS A 86 -5.44 7.27 11.03
C HIS A 86 -4.49 6.33 11.77
N PRO A 87 -4.41 6.41 13.12
CA PRO A 87 -3.43 5.65 13.90
C PRO A 87 -3.56 4.13 13.80
N ASP A 88 -4.69 3.61 13.39
CA ASP A 88 -4.94 2.19 13.17
C ASP A 88 -4.68 1.73 11.72
N HIS A 89 -4.26 2.64 10.84
CA HIS A 89 -3.80 2.39 9.46
C HIS A 89 -2.33 2.73 9.27
N TYR A 90 -1.81 3.73 9.99
CA TYR A 90 -0.46 4.22 9.86
C TYR A 90 0.08 4.71 11.20
N ASP A 91 1.28 4.29 11.59
CA ASP A 91 1.82 4.58 12.90
C ASP A 91 3.30 5.01 12.89
N GLU A 92 3.77 5.51 14.05
CA GLU A 92 5.16 5.93 14.22
C GLU A 92 6.17 4.81 13.99
N THR A 93 5.81 3.55 14.18
CA THR A 93 6.70 2.42 13.93
C THR A 93 6.93 2.26 12.42
N ALA A 94 5.90 2.43 11.61
CA ALA A 94 6.04 2.49 10.15
C ALA A 94 6.93 3.67 9.73
N VAL A 95 6.75 4.85 10.34
CA VAL A 95 7.62 6.02 10.08
C VAL A 95 9.08 5.70 10.38
N LYS A 96 9.37 4.98 11.45
CA LYS A 96 10.75 4.64 11.87
C LYS A 96 11.40 3.55 11.04
N LEU A 97 10.64 2.54 10.62
CA LEU A 97 11.17 1.33 10.01
C LEU A 97 11.18 1.33 8.49
N ILE A 98 10.22 2.00 7.85
CA ILE A 98 10.17 2.04 6.39
C ILE A 98 11.24 3.02 5.87
N ARG A 99 11.99 2.61 4.86
CA ARG A 99 13.03 3.43 4.24
C ARG A 99 12.43 4.70 3.62
N LYS A 100 13.10 5.83 3.79
CA LYS A 100 12.57 7.16 3.43
C LYS A 100 12.51 7.42 1.92
N ASP A 101 13.26 6.67 1.13
CA ASP A 101 13.23 6.70 -0.33
C ASP A 101 12.16 5.78 -0.95
N MET A 102 11.34 5.11 -0.12
CA MET A 102 10.21 4.32 -0.59
C MET A 102 9.19 5.22 -1.28
N PRO A 103 8.71 4.86 -2.49
CA PRO A 103 7.54 5.52 -3.09
C PRO A 103 6.29 5.27 -2.26
N TRP A 104 5.51 6.33 -2.03
CA TRP A 104 4.21 6.27 -1.35
C TRP A 104 3.13 6.89 -2.21
N PHE A 105 1.99 6.22 -2.28
CA PHE A 105 0.78 6.76 -2.89
C PHE A 105 -0.27 6.94 -1.79
N VAL A 106 -0.67 8.17 -1.58
CA VAL A 106 -1.54 8.58 -0.48
C VAL A 106 -2.68 9.44 -1.00
N GLN A 107 -3.74 9.62 -0.22
CA GLN A 107 -4.72 10.65 -0.57
C GLN A 107 -4.09 12.05 -0.47
N THR A 108 -4.61 13.01 -1.25
CA THR A 108 -4.03 14.36 -1.35
C THR A 108 -3.97 15.08 -0.02
N GLU A 109 -4.91 14.78 0.87
CA GLU A 109 -5.06 15.36 2.21
C GLU A 109 -3.94 14.94 3.16
N ASP A 110 -3.30 13.79 2.93
CA ASP A 110 -2.26 13.23 3.81
C ASP A 110 -0.83 13.50 3.34
N VAL A 111 -0.66 14.12 2.16
CA VAL A 111 0.67 14.36 1.56
C VAL A 111 1.57 15.16 2.50
N GLU A 112 1.07 16.24 3.11
CA GLU A 112 1.86 17.07 4.03
C GLU A 112 2.39 16.24 5.21
N GLN A 113 1.54 15.39 5.79
CA GLN A 113 1.97 14.54 6.90
C GLN A 113 3.04 13.54 6.44
N VAL A 114 2.75 12.75 5.43
CA VAL A 114 3.63 11.64 5.02
C VAL A 114 4.94 12.15 4.42
N LYS A 115 4.88 13.19 3.58
CA LYS A 115 6.05 13.70 2.89
C LYS A 115 6.88 14.64 3.74
N GLU A 116 6.25 15.70 4.28
CA GLU A 116 6.97 16.80 4.90
C GLU A 116 7.28 16.52 6.38
N LYS A 117 6.34 15.93 7.14
CA LYS A 117 6.53 15.66 8.57
C LYS A 117 7.24 14.35 8.83
N ASP A 118 6.86 13.29 8.12
CA ASP A 118 7.42 11.95 8.31
C ASP A 118 8.64 11.66 7.42
N GLY A 119 8.91 12.52 6.43
CA GLY A 119 10.12 12.53 5.63
C GLY A 119 10.17 11.47 4.51
N PHE A 120 9.03 11.00 4.00
CA PHE A 120 8.99 10.12 2.84
C PHE A 120 9.03 10.93 1.54
N PHE A 121 10.23 11.21 1.03
CA PHE A 121 10.49 12.17 -0.06
C PHE A 121 9.73 11.89 -1.35
N HIS A 122 9.41 10.62 -1.61
CA HIS A 122 8.71 10.17 -2.79
C HIS A 122 7.22 9.90 -2.54
N ALA A 123 6.64 10.51 -1.49
CA ALA A 123 5.21 10.46 -1.30
C ALA A 123 4.49 11.38 -2.29
N VAL A 124 3.47 10.83 -2.96
CA VAL A 124 2.67 11.48 -3.99
C VAL A 124 1.19 11.36 -3.64
N GLY A 125 0.48 12.50 -3.67
CA GLY A 125 -0.97 12.52 -3.53
C GLY A 125 -1.67 12.07 -4.81
N VAL A 126 -2.51 11.05 -4.69
CA VAL A 126 -3.35 10.59 -5.79
C VAL A 126 -4.63 11.43 -5.79
N ALA A 127 -4.77 12.35 -6.74
CA ALA A 127 -5.98 13.16 -6.86
C ALA A 127 -7.14 12.35 -7.43
N ASP A 128 -6.94 11.74 -8.59
CA ASP A 128 -7.90 10.86 -9.25
C ASP A 128 -7.24 9.53 -9.66
N SER A 129 -6.15 9.58 -10.41
CA SER A 129 -5.37 8.38 -10.77
C SER A 129 -3.92 8.72 -11.08
N ILE A 130 -3.04 7.71 -10.96
CA ILE A 130 -1.63 7.80 -11.31
C ILE A 130 -1.16 6.46 -11.91
N GLU A 131 -0.22 6.53 -12.85
CA GLU A 131 0.48 5.36 -13.38
C GLU A 131 1.81 5.20 -12.66
N HIS A 132 2.07 3.99 -12.15
CA HIS A 132 3.35 3.64 -11.55
C HIS A 132 3.77 2.23 -11.98
N GLU A 133 4.89 2.15 -12.70
CA GLU A 133 5.51 0.88 -13.13
C GLU A 133 4.53 -0.12 -13.78
N GLY A 134 3.58 0.40 -14.60
CA GLY A 134 2.60 -0.41 -15.31
C GLY A 134 1.33 -0.75 -14.50
N ILE A 135 1.20 -0.17 -13.31
CA ILE A 135 0.01 -0.25 -12.47
C ILE A 135 -0.70 1.10 -12.49
N THR A 136 -1.97 1.12 -12.89
CA THR A 136 -2.85 2.28 -12.71
C THR A 136 -3.42 2.22 -11.30
N ILE A 137 -3.15 3.23 -10.48
CA ILE A 137 -3.69 3.42 -9.14
C ILE A 137 -4.78 4.48 -9.24
N ILE A 138 -6.06 4.10 -9.06
CA ILE A 138 -7.20 5.00 -9.14
C ILE A 138 -7.73 5.24 -7.74
N ARG A 139 -7.81 6.49 -7.32
CA ARG A 139 -8.40 6.86 -6.04
C ARG A 139 -9.93 6.84 -6.14
N VAL A 140 -10.55 6.17 -5.17
CA VAL A 140 -11.99 6.26 -4.91
C VAL A 140 -12.18 7.09 -3.65
N ARG A 141 -12.72 8.28 -3.79
CA ARG A 141 -13.01 9.14 -2.63
C ARG A 141 -14.15 8.55 -1.84
N GLY A 142 -14.02 8.48 -0.53
CA GLY A 142 -15.01 7.93 0.36
C GLY A 142 -15.23 8.78 1.61
N ASN A 143 -16.33 8.49 2.28
CA ASN A 143 -16.65 9.07 3.57
C ASN A 143 -16.31 8.07 4.68
N HIS A 144 -15.63 8.51 5.73
CA HIS A 144 -15.30 7.70 6.90
C HIS A 144 -16.44 7.65 7.95
N GLY A 145 -17.63 8.06 7.58
CA GLY A 145 -18.81 8.11 8.44
C GLY A 145 -19.87 9.04 7.89
N ARG A 146 -20.99 9.15 8.61
CA ARG A 146 -22.10 10.05 8.25
C ARG A 146 -22.27 11.15 9.28
N GLY A 147 -22.85 12.28 8.85
CA GLY A 147 -23.18 13.39 9.72
C GLY A 147 -21.98 13.95 10.47
N GLN A 148 -22.18 14.34 11.73
CA GLN A 148 -21.15 14.97 12.55
C GLN A 148 -19.97 14.03 12.82
N LEU A 149 -20.21 12.72 13.02
CA LEU A 149 -19.14 11.75 13.21
C LEU A 149 -18.26 11.66 11.96
N GLY A 150 -18.87 11.56 10.76
CA GLY A 150 -18.10 11.53 9.51
C GLY A 150 -17.26 12.79 9.31
N ALA A 151 -17.78 13.96 9.67
CA ALA A 151 -17.01 15.20 9.60
C ALA A 151 -15.80 15.22 10.56
N GLN A 152 -15.91 14.60 11.72
CA GLN A 152 -14.81 14.47 12.69
C GLN A 152 -13.76 13.44 12.27
N MET A 153 -14.18 12.35 11.64
CA MET A 153 -13.30 11.28 11.17
C MET A 153 -12.50 11.67 9.91
N GLY A 154 -12.92 12.72 9.21
CA GLY A 154 -12.24 13.19 8.01
C GLY A 154 -12.47 12.33 6.77
N THR A 155 -11.58 12.46 5.79
CA THR A 155 -11.64 11.71 4.53
C THR A 155 -10.93 10.37 4.65
N SER A 156 -11.50 9.35 4.02
CA SER A 156 -10.83 8.10 3.73
C SER A 156 -10.88 7.84 2.23
N SER A 157 -9.90 7.15 1.70
CA SER A 157 -9.85 6.80 0.28
C SER A 157 -9.74 5.32 0.08
N GLY A 158 -10.45 4.80 -0.89
CA GLY A 158 -10.16 3.50 -1.47
C GLY A 158 -9.26 3.64 -2.70
N TYR A 159 -8.64 2.53 -3.12
CA TYR A 159 -7.83 2.49 -4.33
C TYR A 159 -8.21 1.31 -5.20
N ILE A 160 -8.39 1.56 -6.51
CA ILE A 160 -8.52 0.52 -7.51
C ILE A 160 -7.18 0.36 -8.21
N LEU A 161 -6.63 -0.86 -8.18
CA LEU A 161 -5.41 -1.22 -8.90
C LEU A 161 -5.77 -1.94 -10.19
N LYS A 162 -5.21 -1.47 -11.31
CA LYS A 162 -5.34 -2.09 -12.62
C LYS A 162 -3.98 -2.26 -13.27
N ALA A 163 -3.72 -3.43 -13.87
CA ALA A 163 -2.54 -3.66 -14.69
C ALA A 163 -2.89 -4.62 -15.83
N LYS A 164 -2.10 -4.58 -16.91
CA LYS A 164 -2.33 -5.41 -18.10
C LYS A 164 -2.33 -6.89 -17.76
N LYS A 165 -3.38 -7.60 -18.15
CA LYS A 165 -3.56 -9.05 -17.89
C LYS A 165 -3.62 -9.42 -16.40
N GLN A 166 -3.91 -8.47 -15.51
CA GLN A 166 -4.08 -8.73 -14.09
C GLN A 166 -5.55 -8.52 -13.67
N PRO A 167 -6.03 -9.19 -12.62
CA PRO A 167 -7.33 -8.89 -12.06
C PRO A 167 -7.36 -7.47 -11.52
N THR A 168 -8.51 -6.80 -11.60
CA THR A 168 -8.72 -5.52 -10.91
C THR A 168 -8.88 -5.78 -9.42
N ILE A 169 -8.16 -5.03 -8.58
CA ILE A 169 -8.25 -5.10 -7.12
C ILE A 169 -8.83 -3.78 -6.61
N TYR A 170 -9.79 -3.86 -5.69
CA TYR A 170 -10.30 -2.70 -4.97
C TYR A 170 -9.98 -2.82 -3.48
N ILE A 171 -9.20 -1.88 -2.98
CA ILE A 171 -8.88 -1.69 -1.57
C ILE A 171 -9.80 -0.59 -1.09
N MET A 172 -10.78 -0.92 -0.24
CA MET A 172 -11.86 0.00 0.12
C MET A 172 -11.41 1.06 1.14
N GLY A 173 -10.44 0.74 2.02
CA GLY A 173 -10.15 1.55 3.19
C GLY A 173 -11.35 1.58 4.15
N ASP A 174 -11.45 2.63 4.97
CA ASP A 174 -12.55 2.82 5.92
C ASP A 174 -13.71 3.63 5.33
N CYS A 175 -14.01 3.38 4.06
CA CYS A 175 -15.14 4.03 3.40
C CYS A 175 -16.44 3.35 3.76
N ILE A 176 -17.45 4.13 4.15
CA ILE A 176 -18.81 3.62 4.29
C ILE A 176 -19.49 3.52 2.92
N TRP A 177 -20.47 2.65 2.82
CA TRP A 177 -21.37 2.64 1.67
C TRP A 177 -22.22 3.94 1.64
N ASP A 178 -22.13 4.69 0.54
CA ASP A 178 -22.91 5.91 0.30
C ASP A 178 -23.56 5.82 -1.09
N GLU A 179 -24.86 6.08 -1.17
CA GLU A 179 -25.67 6.00 -2.40
C GLU A 179 -25.65 7.31 -3.21
N LYS A 180 -24.63 8.15 -3.05
CA LYS A 180 -24.52 9.41 -3.81
C LYS A 180 -23.89 9.22 -5.16
#